data_9a4d87321f469d7aed87493c4699c25d
#
_entry.id   9a4d87321f469d7aed87493c4699c25d
#
_cell.length_a   1.000
_cell.length_b   1.000
_cell.length_c   1.000
_cell.angle_alpha   90.00
_cell.angle_beta   90.00
_cell.angle_gamma   90.00
#
_symmetry.space_group_name_H-M   'P 1'
#
loop_
_entity.id
_entity.type
_entity.pdbx_description
1 polymer ?
#
loop_
_entity_poly.entity_id
_entity_poly.type
_entity_poly.pdbx_seq_one_letter_code
_entity_poly.pdbx_strand_id
1 'polypeptide(L)'
;MRMNPVYKNELKMSARSMQLPVLAVIFNSILSVVALIALYGIRQNYINSGGNPYHSMMILYVVVLTIEVVLLCLFVPSAAGGSIAGERERQTLDILLSSRMTVRKIVTGKLLSCISMAVLLVVTSIPVLAMTSMYGGMQLGSLYQSAAYVGFFILFAGSIGVFCSCRFKKTTYASISAYGLLIVLTIGTGLLVLLLNVVFGDGFG
;
A
#
# COMPACT_ATOMS: atom_id res chain seq x y z
N MET A 1 -24.57 -13.85 2.61
CA MET A 1 -24.28 -12.42 2.33
C MET A 1 -24.28 -12.18 0.84
N ARG A 2 -25.21 -11.37 0.30
CA ARG A 2 -25.19 -11.01 -1.14
C ARG A 2 -24.05 -10.01 -1.37
N MET A 3 -22.99 -10.46 -2.01
CA MET A 3 -21.86 -9.59 -2.38
C MET A 3 -22.35 -8.42 -3.25
N ASN A 4 -21.78 -7.24 -3.02
CA ASN A 4 -22.13 -6.04 -3.79
C ASN A 4 -21.90 -6.29 -5.29
N PRO A 5 -22.90 -6.16 -6.17
CA PRO A 5 -22.74 -6.49 -7.59
C PRO A 5 -21.69 -5.64 -8.30
N VAL A 6 -21.49 -4.39 -7.86
CA VAL A 6 -20.41 -3.50 -8.37
C VAL A 6 -19.05 -4.10 -8.10
N TYR A 7 -18.79 -4.54 -6.87
CA TYR A 7 -17.54 -5.19 -6.48
C TYR A 7 -17.24 -6.45 -7.30
N LYS A 8 -18.26 -7.33 -7.46
CA LYS A 8 -18.10 -8.55 -8.25
C LYS A 8 -17.75 -8.28 -9.72
N ASN A 9 -18.37 -7.26 -10.31
CA ASN A 9 -18.13 -6.89 -11.70
C ASN A 9 -16.74 -6.27 -11.86
N GLU A 10 -16.32 -5.39 -10.96
CA GLU A 10 -14.98 -4.78 -10.99
C GLU A 10 -13.86 -5.80 -10.78
N LEU A 11 -14.00 -6.72 -9.82
CA LEU A 11 -13.04 -7.81 -9.64
C LEU A 11 -12.91 -8.66 -10.92
N LYS A 12 -14.04 -8.98 -11.58
CA LYS A 12 -14.01 -9.76 -12.81
C LYS A 12 -13.35 -8.99 -13.96
N MET A 13 -13.60 -7.69 -14.07
CA MET A 13 -12.94 -6.83 -15.07
C MET A 13 -11.45 -6.69 -14.79
N SER A 14 -11.07 -6.45 -13.56
CA SER A 14 -9.67 -6.33 -13.14
C SER A 14 -8.90 -7.64 -13.31
N ALA A 15 -9.49 -8.79 -12.94
CA ALA A 15 -8.88 -10.10 -13.12
C ALA A 15 -8.72 -10.49 -14.61
N ARG A 16 -9.57 -9.95 -15.47
CA ARG A 16 -9.51 -10.19 -16.92
C ARG A 16 -8.59 -9.22 -17.66
N SER A 17 -8.22 -8.10 -17.03
CA SER A 17 -7.29 -7.13 -17.59
C SER A 17 -5.84 -7.60 -17.39
N MET A 18 -5.00 -7.48 -18.41
CA MET A 18 -3.56 -7.77 -18.34
C MET A 18 -2.81 -6.79 -17.40
N GLN A 19 -3.45 -5.73 -16.96
CA GLN A 19 -2.82 -4.67 -16.15
C GLN A 19 -2.44 -5.16 -14.74
N LEU A 20 -3.28 -5.96 -14.09
CA LEU A 20 -3.03 -6.50 -12.75
C LEU A 20 -1.82 -7.43 -12.69
N PRO A 21 -1.71 -8.50 -13.53
CA PRO A 21 -0.56 -9.38 -13.48
C PRO A 21 0.74 -8.66 -13.86
N VAL A 22 0.71 -7.74 -14.83
CA VAL A 22 1.89 -6.94 -15.19
C VAL A 22 2.34 -6.06 -14.02
N LEU A 23 1.42 -5.39 -13.35
CA LEU A 23 1.70 -4.57 -12.18
C LEU A 23 2.27 -5.40 -11.02
N ALA A 24 1.72 -6.59 -10.78
CA ALA A 24 2.23 -7.50 -9.75
C ALA A 24 3.66 -8.00 -10.08
N VAL A 25 3.96 -8.29 -11.36
CA VAL A 25 5.31 -8.67 -11.80
C VAL A 25 6.29 -7.52 -11.58
N ILE A 26 5.95 -6.30 -11.99
CA ILE A 26 6.79 -5.11 -11.79
C ILE A 26 7.03 -4.89 -10.29
N PHE A 27 5.98 -4.94 -9.47
CA PHE A 27 6.05 -4.78 -8.03
C PHE A 27 7.01 -5.78 -7.37
N ASN A 28 6.83 -7.07 -7.67
CA ASN A 28 7.69 -8.12 -7.13
C ASN A 28 9.12 -8.07 -7.68
N SER A 29 9.31 -7.67 -8.95
CA SER A 29 10.65 -7.49 -9.52
C SER A 29 11.43 -6.39 -8.78
N ILE A 30 10.80 -5.26 -8.50
CA ILE A 30 11.44 -4.17 -7.74
C ILE A 30 11.81 -4.67 -6.33
N LEU A 31 10.89 -5.34 -5.63
CA LEU A 31 11.17 -5.90 -4.29
C LEU A 31 12.31 -6.91 -4.31
N SER A 32 12.35 -7.82 -5.29
CA SER A 32 13.42 -8.81 -5.42
C SER A 32 14.77 -8.16 -5.70
N VAL A 33 14.84 -7.17 -6.57
CA VAL A 33 16.09 -6.45 -6.87
C VAL A 33 16.59 -5.72 -5.62
N VAL A 34 15.70 -5.04 -4.89
CA VAL A 34 16.06 -4.36 -3.65
C VAL A 34 16.55 -5.35 -2.60
N ALA A 35 15.88 -6.49 -2.44
CA ALA A 35 16.30 -7.53 -1.50
C ALA A 35 17.70 -8.07 -1.84
N LEU A 36 18.00 -8.30 -3.13
CA LEU A 36 19.32 -8.75 -3.59
C LEU A 36 20.42 -7.69 -3.35
N ILE A 37 20.14 -6.41 -3.64
CA ILE A 37 21.09 -5.32 -3.39
C ILE A 37 21.37 -5.19 -1.88
N ALA A 38 20.34 -5.26 -1.06
CA ALA A 38 20.48 -5.19 0.40
C ALA A 38 21.27 -6.38 0.95
N LEU A 39 21.02 -7.60 0.47
CA LEU A 39 21.82 -8.79 0.82
C LEU A 39 23.29 -8.63 0.43
N TYR A 40 23.55 -8.11 -0.77
CA TYR A 40 24.92 -7.86 -1.21
C TYR A 40 25.64 -6.84 -0.32
N GLY A 41 24.98 -5.73 0.03
CA GLY A 41 25.53 -4.70 0.92
C GLY A 41 25.85 -5.26 2.32
N ILE A 42 24.96 -6.07 2.89
CA ILE A 42 25.17 -6.72 4.19
C ILE A 42 26.37 -7.67 4.15
N ARG A 43 26.51 -8.47 3.08
CA ARG A 43 27.65 -9.37 2.90
C ARG A 43 28.97 -8.62 2.85
N GLN A 44 29.03 -7.50 2.13
CA GLN A 44 30.24 -6.66 2.04
C GLN A 44 30.61 -6.05 3.39
N ASN A 45 29.62 -5.54 4.14
CA ASN A 45 29.84 -5.01 5.48
C ASN A 45 30.35 -6.08 6.46
N TYR A 46 29.83 -7.31 6.36
CA TYR A 46 30.27 -8.44 7.18
C TYR A 46 31.75 -8.81 6.90
N ILE A 47 32.15 -8.84 5.63
CA ILE A 47 33.52 -9.14 5.21
C ILE A 47 34.48 -8.05 5.69
N ASN A 48 34.08 -6.77 5.60
CA ASN A 48 34.96 -5.64 5.88
C ASN A 48 35.05 -5.27 7.37
N SER A 49 33.98 -5.47 8.17
CA SER A 49 33.86 -4.92 9.52
C SER A 49 33.67 -5.97 10.62
N GLY A 50 33.56 -7.26 10.29
CA GLY A 50 33.32 -8.34 11.27
C GLY A 50 32.08 -8.15 12.14
N GLY A 51 31.06 -7.40 11.65
CA GLY A 51 29.89 -7.00 12.41
C GLY A 51 28.98 -8.18 12.80
N ASN A 52 28.09 -7.94 13.76
CA ASN A 52 27.12 -8.92 14.27
C ASN A 52 26.13 -9.32 13.15
N PRO A 53 26.10 -10.59 12.69
CA PRO A 53 25.25 -10.99 11.57
C PRO A 53 23.76 -10.79 11.85
N TYR A 54 23.32 -10.95 13.08
CA TYR A 54 21.92 -10.80 13.49
C TYR A 54 21.36 -9.38 13.24
N HIS A 55 22.11 -8.35 13.64
CA HIS A 55 21.67 -6.96 13.47
C HIS A 55 21.58 -6.58 11.99
N SER A 56 22.55 -7.05 11.19
CA SER A 56 22.57 -6.78 9.75
C SER A 56 21.43 -7.45 9.01
N MET A 57 21.04 -8.65 9.42
CA MET A 57 19.92 -9.39 8.81
C MET A 57 18.56 -8.81 9.17
N MET A 58 18.39 -8.27 10.39
CA MET A 58 17.17 -7.55 10.79
C MET A 58 16.96 -6.29 9.92
N ILE A 59 18.04 -5.58 9.61
CA ILE A 59 17.99 -4.41 8.71
C ILE A 59 17.46 -4.80 7.32
N LEU A 60 17.84 -5.96 6.79
CA LEU A 60 17.35 -6.45 5.51
C LEU A 60 15.81 -6.48 5.46
N TYR A 61 15.20 -7.11 6.46
CA TYR A 61 13.73 -7.22 6.54
C TYR A 61 13.07 -5.84 6.59
N VAL A 62 13.59 -4.95 7.45
CA VAL A 62 13.06 -3.58 7.59
C VAL A 62 13.17 -2.79 6.29
N VAL A 63 14.29 -2.92 5.57
CA VAL A 63 14.48 -2.24 4.27
C VAL A 63 13.47 -2.73 3.25
N VAL A 64 13.30 -4.05 3.10
CA VAL A 64 12.35 -4.63 2.13
C VAL A 64 10.92 -4.23 2.48
N LEU A 65 10.54 -4.30 3.75
CA LEU A 65 9.21 -3.89 4.21
C LEU A 65 8.95 -2.39 3.99
N THR A 66 9.96 -1.54 4.22
CA THR A 66 9.86 -0.09 3.98
C THR A 66 9.63 0.19 2.48
N ILE A 67 10.37 -0.48 1.60
CA ILE A 67 10.19 -0.34 0.15
C ILE A 67 8.81 -0.84 -0.29
N GLU A 68 8.33 -1.94 0.29
CA GLU A 68 6.97 -2.43 0.03
C GLU A 68 5.91 -1.38 0.37
N VAL A 69 5.99 -0.76 1.54
CA VAL A 69 5.07 0.32 1.95
C VAL A 69 5.19 1.54 1.03
N VAL A 70 6.40 1.92 0.63
CA VAL A 70 6.62 3.03 -0.32
C VAL A 70 5.98 2.73 -1.68
N LEU A 71 6.13 1.52 -2.19
CA LEU A 71 5.48 1.11 -3.44
C LEU A 71 3.95 1.12 -3.31
N LEU A 72 3.41 0.64 -2.21
CA LEU A 72 1.97 0.71 -1.93
C LEU A 72 1.49 2.16 -1.81
N CYS A 73 2.29 3.05 -1.23
CA CYS A 73 2.01 4.48 -1.15
C CYS A 73 1.90 5.14 -2.54
N LEU A 74 2.61 4.61 -3.53
CA LEU A 74 2.51 5.08 -4.92
C LEU A 74 1.30 4.48 -5.65
N PHE A 75 1.03 3.18 -5.48
CA PHE A 75 -0.01 2.49 -6.26
C PHE A 75 -1.42 2.68 -5.71
N VAL A 76 -1.60 2.60 -4.39
CA VAL A 76 -2.95 2.61 -3.78
C VAL A 76 -3.68 3.94 -4.00
N PRO A 77 -3.08 5.12 -3.73
CA PRO A 77 -3.77 6.40 -3.96
C PRO A 77 -4.03 6.68 -5.44
N SER A 78 -3.15 6.23 -6.34
CA SER A 78 -3.34 6.35 -7.78
C SER A 78 -4.56 5.55 -8.26
N ALA A 79 -4.63 4.28 -7.88
CA ALA A 79 -5.75 3.40 -8.24
C ALA A 79 -7.07 3.89 -7.62
N ALA A 80 -7.05 4.26 -6.34
CA ALA A 80 -8.22 4.75 -5.62
C ALA A 80 -8.67 6.14 -6.12
N GLY A 81 -7.74 7.05 -6.40
CA GLY A 81 -7.99 8.39 -6.94
C GLY A 81 -8.64 8.36 -8.33
N GLY A 82 -8.23 7.40 -9.16
CA GLY A 82 -8.81 7.19 -10.49
C GLY A 82 -10.16 6.49 -10.50
N SER A 83 -10.57 5.85 -9.40
CA SER A 83 -11.70 4.92 -9.37
C SER A 83 -13.06 5.54 -9.73
N ILE A 84 -13.41 6.71 -9.19
CA ILE A 84 -14.67 7.44 -9.44
C ILE A 84 -14.43 8.61 -10.40
N ALA A 85 -13.32 9.33 -10.23
CA ALA A 85 -12.97 10.45 -11.09
C ALA A 85 -12.80 10.01 -12.56
N GLY A 86 -12.27 8.80 -12.81
CA GLY A 86 -12.14 8.24 -14.15
C GLY A 86 -13.48 7.95 -14.84
N GLU A 87 -14.49 7.48 -14.08
CA GLU A 87 -15.83 7.29 -14.63
C GLU A 87 -16.51 8.61 -14.93
N ARG A 88 -16.27 9.63 -14.09
CA ARG A 88 -16.76 10.99 -14.31
C ARG A 88 -16.11 11.62 -15.55
N GLU A 89 -14.81 11.45 -15.72
CA GLU A 89 -14.06 11.96 -16.88
C GLU A 89 -14.53 11.32 -18.18
N ARG A 90 -14.88 10.03 -18.15
CA ARG A 90 -15.44 9.27 -19.29
C ARG A 90 -16.95 9.46 -19.49
N GLN A 91 -17.62 10.28 -18.70
CA GLN A 91 -19.07 10.51 -18.72
C GLN A 91 -19.92 9.24 -18.51
N THR A 92 -19.35 8.19 -17.94
CA THR A 92 -20.05 6.93 -17.67
C THR A 92 -20.72 6.91 -16.28
N LEU A 93 -20.42 7.89 -15.44
CA LEU A 93 -20.96 7.99 -14.09
C LEU A 93 -22.48 8.18 -14.09
N ASP A 94 -23.05 8.96 -15.04
CA ASP A 94 -24.48 9.22 -15.15
C ASP A 94 -25.25 7.95 -15.47
N ILE A 95 -24.69 7.06 -16.29
CA ILE A 95 -25.25 5.74 -16.61
C ILE A 95 -25.27 4.86 -15.35
N LEU A 96 -24.22 4.95 -14.52
CA LEU A 96 -24.13 4.18 -13.27
C LEU A 96 -25.13 4.69 -12.22
N LEU A 97 -25.36 6.01 -12.16
CA LEU A 97 -26.30 6.65 -11.24
C LEU A 97 -27.78 6.47 -11.67
N SER A 98 -28.05 6.27 -12.96
CA SER A 98 -29.40 5.97 -13.45
C SER A 98 -29.87 4.55 -13.08
N SER A 99 -28.97 3.69 -12.66
CA SER A 99 -29.29 2.39 -12.09
C SER A 99 -29.87 2.57 -10.67
N ARG A 100 -30.83 1.70 -10.28
CA ARG A 100 -31.50 1.72 -8.94
C ARG A 100 -30.54 1.48 -7.75
N MET A 101 -29.25 1.78 -7.87
CA MET A 101 -28.27 1.56 -6.81
C MET A 101 -28.08 2.81 -5.95
N THR A 102 -27.94 2.60 -4.64
CA THR A 102 -27.62 3.70 -3.72
C THR A 102 -26.16 4.11 -3.88
N VAL A 103 -25.88 5.42 -3.86
CA VAL A 103 -24.53 6.00 -3.97
C VAL A 103 -23.56 5.35 -2.98
N ARG A 104 -24.00 5.05 -1.77
CA ARG A 104 -23.18 4.37 -0.76
C ARG A 104 -22.67 3.00 -1.24
N LYS A 105 -23.51 2.22 -1.93
CA LYS A 105 -23.10 0.90 -2.47
C LYS A 105 -22.06 1.03 -3.59
N ILE A 106 -22.12 2.10 -4.37
CA ILE A 106 -21.13 2.37 -5.42
C ILE A 106 -19.79 2.71 -4.79
N VAL A 107 -19.76 3.68 -3.87
CA VAL A 107 -18.51 4.13 -3.21
C VAL A 107 -17.86 2.99 -2.42
N THR A 108 -18.63 2.25 -1.62
CA THR A 108 -18.09 1.09 -0.87
C THR A 108 -17.63 -0.04 -1.78
N GLY A 109 -18.31 -0.28 -2.90
CA GLY A 109 -17.89 -1.26 -3.90
C GLY A 109 -16.55 -0.90 -4.55
N LYS A 110 -16.37 0.37 -4.90
CA LYS A 110 -15.12 0.92 -5.45
C LYS A 110 -13.96 0.85 -4.46
N LEU A 111 -14.21 1.27 -3.23
CA LEU A 111 -13.22 1.19 -2.15
C LEU A 111 -12.77 -0.26 -1.92
N LEU A 112 -13.72 -1.18 -1.85
CA LEU A 112 -13.42 -2.61 -1.64
C LEU A 112 -12.64 -3.20 -2.81
N SER A 113 -12.93 -2.77 -4.04
CA SER A 113 -12.18 -3.19 -5.24
C SER A 113 -10.72 -2.72 -5.19
N CYS A 114 -10.48 -1.44 -4.84
CA CYS A 114 -9.13 -0.90 -4.68
C CYS A 114 -8.34 -1.61 -3.57
N ILE A 115 -8.99 -1.88 -2.42
CA ILE A 115 -8.38 -2.62 -1.31
C ILE A 115 -8.01 -4.05 -1.75
N SER A 116 -8.92 -4.74 -2.44
CA SER A 116 -8.67 -6.11 -2.92
C SER A 116 -7.47 -6.18 -3.89
N MET A 117 -7.31 -5.15 -4.74
CA MET A 117 -6.18 -5.04 -5.65
C MET A 117 -4.86 -4.86 -4.88
N ALA A 118 -4.85 -3.98 -3.87
CA ALA A 118 -3.68 -3.75 -3.03
C ALA A 118 -3.34 -4.99 -2.18
N VAL A 119 -4.33 -5.66 -1.61
CA VAL A 119 -4.15 -6.92 -0.87
C VAL A 119 -3.55 -8.00 -1.78
N LEU A 120 -3.98 -8.08 -3.04
CA LEU A 120 -3.42 -9.04 -3.99
C LEU A 120 -1.93 -8.77 -4.24
N LEU A 121 -1.51 -7.49 -4.35
CA LEU A 121 -0.09 -7.14 -4.48
C LEU A 121 0.71 -7.59 -3.25
N VAL A 122 0.19 -7.37 -2.05
CA VAL A 122 0.83 -7.81 -0.79
C VAL A 122 0.90 -9.34 -0.70
N VAL A 123 -0.16 -10.05 -1.10
CA VAL A 123 -0.14 -11.52 -1.13
C VAL A 123 0.93 -12.05 -2.08
N THR A 124 1.13 -11.40 -3.23
CA THR A 124 2.20 -11.79 -4.17
C THR A 124 3.60 -11.45 -3.68
N SER A 125 3.79 -10.53 -2.72
CA SER A 125 5.09 -10.22 -2.11
C SER A 125 5.46 -11.14 -0.94
N ILE A 126 4.51 -11.92 -0.39
CA ILE A 126 4.76 -12.84 0.73
C ILE A 126 5.99 -13.74 0.51
N PRO A 127 6.24 -14.36 -0.66
CA PRO A 127 7.43 -15.20 -0.85
C PRO A 127 8.74 -14.43 -0.64
N VAL A 128 8.81 -13.17 -1.09
CA VAL A 128 10.00 -12.32 -0.94
C VAL A 128 10.20 -11.96 0.53
N LEU A 129 9.12 -11.56 1.22
CA LEU A 129 9.16 -11.26 2.66
C LEU A 129 9.50 -12.51 3.50
N ALA A 130 8.98 -13.67 3.14
CA ALA A 130 9.26 -14.92 3.83
C ALA A 130 10.76 -15.29 3.72
N MET A 131 11.34 -15.16 2.53
CA MET A 131 12.78 -15.38 2.36
C MET A 131 13.59 -14.43 3.22
N THR A 132 13.30 -13.12 3.19
CA THR A 132 14.03 -12.14 3.99
C THR A 132 13.87 -12.36 5.50
N SER A 133 12.71 -12.79 5.96
CA SER A 133 12.48 -13.12 7.38
C SER A 133 13.23 -14.37 7.83
N MET A 134 13.33 -15.39 6.99
CA MET A 134 14.10 -16.61 7.30
C MET A 134 15.59 -16.29 7.47
N TYR A 135 16.16 -15.47 6.60
CA TYR A 135 17.55 -15.00 6.74
C TYR A 135 17.73 -14.08 7.95
N GLY A 136 16.72 -13.26 8.28
CA GLY A 136 16.75 -12.32 9.40
C GLY A 136 16.53 -12.95 10.78
N GLY A 137 16.21 -14.25 10.87
CA GLY A 137 15.92 -14.92 12.14
C GLY A 137 14.72 -14.32 12.87
N MET A 138 13.80 -13.70 12.14
CA MET A 138 12.62 -13.03 12.71
C MET A 138 11.61 -14.04 13.25
N GLN A 139 11.02 -13.71 14.40
CA GLN A 139 9.92 -14.50 14.97
C GLN A 139 8.65 -14.34 14.11
N LEU A 140 7.85 -15.39 14.03
CA LEU A 140 6.55 -15.37 13.33
C LEU A 140 5.63 -14.23 13.81
N GLY A 141 5.74 -13.82 15.07
CA GLY A 141 5.01 -12.69 15.62
C GLY A 141 5.27 -11.37 14.89
N SER A 142 6.51 -11.11 14.46
CA SER A 142 6.88 -9.91 13.72
C SER A 142 6.25 -9.87 12.33
N LEU A 143 6.07 -11.03 11.69
CA LEU A 143 5.40 -11.14 10.40
C LEU A 143 3.91 -10.77 10.48
N TYR A 144 3.21 -11.24 11.52
CA TYR A 144 1.81 -10.85 11.74
C TYR A 144 1.66 -9.37 12.03
N GLN A 145 2.57 -8.82 12.82
CA GLN A 145 2.56 -7.39 13.13
C GLN A 145 2.79 -6.54 11.89
N SER A 146 3.77 -6.87 11.05
CA SER A 146 4.00 -6.15 9.79
C SER A 146 2.83 -6.29 8.81
N ALA A 147 2.23 -7.47 8.67
CA ALA A 147 1.04 -7.67 7.86
C ALA A 147 -0.14 -6.82 8.34
N ALA A 148 -0.33 -6.68 9.66
CA ALA A 148 -1.35 -5.81 10.23
C ALA A 148 -1.09 -4.33 9.91
N TYR A 149 0.17 -3.86 10.01
CA TYR A 149 0.54 -2.48 9.64
C TYR A 149 0.29 -2.20 8.16
N VAL A 150 0.71 -3.11 7.27
CA VAL A 150 0.49 -2.97 5.83
C VAL A 150 -1.01 -2.98 5.52
N GLY A 151 -1.79 -3.87 6.14
CA GLY A 151 -3.24 -3.92 5.98
C GLY A 151 -3.93 -2.62 6.42
N PHE A 152 -3.56 -2.08 7.57
CA PHE A 152 -4.05 -0.78 8.05
C PHE A 152 -3.68 0.35 7.10
N PHE A 153 -2.43 0.36 6.60
CA PHE A 153 -1.97 1.36 5.64
C PHE A 153 -2.78 1.34 4.33
N ILE A 154 -3.08 0.14 3.80
CA ILE A 154 -3.91 -0.02 2.59
C ILE A 154 -5.31 0.57 2.80
N LEU A 155 -5.95 0.27 3.93
CA LEU A 155 -7.26 0.79 4.27
C LEU A 155 -7.24 2.32 4.37
N PHE A 156 -6.24 2.87 5.02
CA PHE A 156 -6.05 4.30 5.21
C PHE A 156 -5.81 5.02 3.88
N ALA A 157 -4.82 4.58 3.10
CA ALA A 157 -4.48 5.16 1.80
C ALA A 157 -5.62 5.02 0.78
N GLY A 158 -6.30 3.87 0.76
CA GLY A 158 -7.45 3.62 -0.10
C GLY A 158 -8.63 4.53 0.22
N SER A 159 -8.94 4.75 1.51
CA SER A 159 -10.02 5.66 1.93
C SER A 159 -9.75 7.10 1.51
N ILE A 160 -8.51 7.57 1.69
CA ILE A 160 -8.08 8.91 1.25
C ILE A 160 -8.21 9.05 -0.27
N GLY A 161 -7.73 8.06 -1.02
CA GLY A 161 -7.81 8.07 -2.48
C GLY A 161 -9.24 8.14 -3.00
N VAL A 162 -10.14 7.30 -2.47
CA VAL A 162 -11.56 7.32 -2.85
C VAL A 162 -12.23 8.63 -2.44
N PHE A 163 -11.92 9.18 -1.26
CA PHE A 163 -12.42 10.48 -0.83
C PHE A 163 -12.04 11.59 -1.82
N CYS A 164 -10.77 11.67 -2.21
CA CYS A 164 -10.30 12.61 -3.22
C CYS A 164 -10.96 12.37 -4.58
N SER A 165 -11.14 11.11 -4.98
CA SER A 165 -11.82 10.73 -6.22
C SER A 165 -13.28 11.22 -6.28
N CYS A 166 -13.98 11.22 -5.16
CA CYS A 166 -15.34 11.76 -5.08
C CYS A 166 -15.38 13.29 -5.25
N ARG A 167 -14.33 14.00 -4.82
CA ARG A 167 -14.30 15.48 -4.77
C ARG A 167 -13.91 16.11 -6.11
N PHE A 168 -12.98 15.50 -6.85
CA PHE A 168 -12.42 16.05 -8.09
C PHE A 168 -13.08 15.45 -9.34
N LYS A 169 -13.14 16.27 -10.42
CA LYS A 169 -13.75 15.85 -11.70
C LYS A 169 -12.78 15.13 -12.63
N LYS A 170 -11.48 15.40 -12.53
CA LYS A 170 -10.43 14.80 -13.36
C LYS A 170 -9.57 13.85 -12.55
N THR A 171 -9.19 12.71 -13.14
CA THR A 171 -8.35 11.68 -12.52
C THR A 171 -7.02 12.21 -12.02
N THR A 172 -6.37 13.07 -12.82
CA THR A 172 -5.06 13.65 -12.48
C THR A 172 -5.12 14.48 -11.19
N TYR A 173 -6.11 15.37 -11.07
CA TYR A 173 -6.27 16.19 -9.86
C TYR A 173 -6.66 15.36 -8.65
N ALA A 174 -7.49 14.32 -8.83
CA ALA A 174 -7.87 13.41 -7.76
C ALA A 174 -6.65 12.65 -7.22
N SER A 175 -5.79 12.13 -8.09
CA SER A 175 -4.58 11.42 -7.69
C SER A 175 -3.56 12.35 -7.01
N ILE A 176 -3.29 13.53 -7.59
CA ILE A 176 -2.36 14.52 -6.99
C ILE A 176 -2.84 14.94 -5.59
N SER A 177 -4.14 15.22 -5.42
CA SER A 177 -4.69 15.59 -4.12
C SER A 177 -4.65 14.44 -3.12
N ALA A 178 -4.84 13.19 -3.57
CA ALA A 178 -4.72 12.02 -2.72
C ALA A 178 -3.29 11.84 -2.19
N TYR A 179 -2.28 11.98 -3.06
CA TYR A 179 -0.87 11.98 -2.66
C TYR A 179 -0.55 13.11 -1.70
N GLY A 180 -0.96 14.35 -2.02
CA GLY A 180 -0.73 15.51 -1.18
C GLY A 180 -1.31 15.34 0.22
N LEU A 181 -2.56 14.87 0.31
CA LEU A 181 -3.24 14.65 1.58
C LEU A 181 -2.59 13.51 2.37
N LEU A 182 -2.17 12.44 1.71
CA LEU A 182 -1.48 11.32 2.34
C LEU A 182 -0.12 11.74 2.90
N ILE A 183 0.67 12.53 2.15
CA ILE A 183 1.95 13.08 2.60
C ILE A 183 1.77 14.01 3.80
N VAL A 184 0.80 14.92 3.75
CA VAL A 184 0.51 15.84 4.85
C VAL A 184 0.11 15.09 6.12
N LEU A 185 -0.73 14.06 6.00
CA LEU A 185 -1.14 13.26 7.16
C LEU A 185 0.01 12.42 7.71
N THR A 186 0.82 11.77 6.87
CA THR A 186 1.95 10.95 7.34
C THR A 186 3.07 11.79 7.94
N ILE A 187 3.43 12.93 7.33
CA ILE A 187 4.42 13.85 7.91
C ILE A 187 3.84 14.51 9.17
N GLY A 188 2.59 14.94 9.15
CA GLY A 188 1.93 15.58 10.29
C GLY A 188 1.86 14.67 11.52
N THR A 189 1.49 13.40 11.34
CA THR A 189 1.49 12.42 12.44
C THR A 189 2.90 12.10 12.93
N GLY A 190 3.88 11.98 12.03
CA GLY A 190 5.29 11.77 12.39
C GLY A 190 5.85 12.94 13.23
N LEU A 191 5.58 14.17 12.81
CA LEU A 191 6.02 15.38 13.51
C LEU A 191 5.33 15.51 14.86
N LEU A 192 4.05 15.17 14.97
CA LEU A 192 3.31 15.15 16.21
C LEU A 192 3.87 14.13 17.20
N VAL A 193 4.21 12.92 16.74
CA VAL A 193 4.86 11.90 17.57
C VAL A 193 6.24 12.37 18.05
N LEU A 194 7.04 13.00 17.18
CA LEU A 194 8.33 13.57 17.58
C LEU A 194 8.18 14.66 18.63
N LEU A 195 7.23 15.58 18.45
CA LEU A 195 6.95 16.64 19.43
C LEU A 195 6.52 16.06 20.77
N LEU A 196 5.64 15.04 20.77
CA LEU A 196 5.22 14.37 22.00
C LEU A 196 6.40 13.69 22.70
N ASN A 197 7.29 13.03 21.97
CA ASN A 197 8.50 12.42 22.54
C ASN A 197 9.44 13.47 23.14
N VAL A 198 9.62 14.63 22.49
CA VAL A 198 10.45 15.71 23.03
C VAL A 198 9.82 16.36 24.26
N VAL A 199 8.50 16.56 24.27
CA VAL A 199 7.81 17.24 25.39
C VAL A 199 7.60 16.32 26.60
N PHE A 200 7.31 15.03 26.36
CA PHE A 200 7.00 14.08 27.43
C PHE A 200 8.11 13.03 27.65
N GLY A 201 9.07 12.88 26.73
CA GLY A 201 10.17 11.91 26.84
C GLY A 201 11.21 12.29 27.89
N ASP A 202 11.38 13.59 28.21
CA ASP A 202 12.27 14.07 29.26
C ASP A 202 11.69 13.95 30.69
N GLY A 203 10.45 13.44 30.81
CA GLY A 203 9.76 13.33 32.12
C GLY A 203 9.75 11.93 32.76
N PHE A 204 10.29 10.90 32.08
CA PHE A 204 10.31 9.49 32.54
C PHE A 204 11.71 8.87 32.43
N GLY A 205 12.76 9.63 32.68
CA GLY A 205 14.13 9.15 32.86
C GLY A 205 14.52 9.12 34.33
#